data_f0c2027e4a878628a1ed354a7ed270d1
#
_entry.id   f0c2027e4a878628a1ed354a7ed270d1
#
_cell.length_a   1.000
_cell.length_b   1.000
_cell.length_c   1.000
_cell.angle_alpha   90.00
_cell.angle_beta   90.00
_cell.angle_gamma   90.00
#
_symmetry.space_group_name_H-M   'P 1'
#
loop_
_entity.id
_entity.type
_entity.pdbx_description
1 polymer ?
#
loop_
_entity_poly.entity_id
_entity_poly.type
_entity_poly.pdbx_seq_one_letter_code
_entity_poly.pdbx_strand_id
1 'polypeptide(L)' 'MGILYDRLLILLNESSSDSTFYHIALTMLQNMELLHSLAINEVADLCSVSKSTISKFIRALGYEDYAEF' A
#
# COMPACT_ATOMS: atom_id res chain seq x y z
N MET A 1 -10.74 13.34 -1.32
CA MET A 1 -9.74 12.28 -1.27
C MET A 1 -8.70 12.58 -0.22
N GLY A 2 -8.18 11.57 0.40
CA GLY A 2 -7.24 11.76 1.46
C GLY A 2 -5.79 11.78 0.97
N ILE A 3 -4.91 12.09 1.88
CA ILE A 3 -3.46 12.10 1.63
C ILE A 3 -2.98 10.74 1.14
N LEU A 4 -3.56 9.66 1.68
CA LEU A 4 -3.19 8.31 1.30
C LEU A 4 -3.36 8.07 -0.21
N TYR A 5 -4.49 8.49 -0.76
CA TYR A 5 -4.75 8.32 -2.19
C TYR A 5 -3.68 9.05 -3.03
N ASP A 6 -3.37 10.29 -2.64
CA ASP A 6 -2.37 11.07 -3.34
C ASP A 6 -0.99 10.43 -3.26
N ARG A 7 -0.61 9.93 -2.08
CA ARG A 7 0.68 9.26 -1.91
C ARG A 7 0.78 7.99 -2.71
N LEU A 8 -0.30 7.21 -2.79
CA LEU A 8 -0.33 6.00 -3.60
C LEU A 8 -0.14 6.33 -5.08
N LEU A 9 -0.79 7.38 -5.56
CA LEU A 9 -0.64 7.81 -6.96
C LEU A 9 0.80 8.24 -7.25
N ILE A 10 1.41 9.00 -6.36
CA ILE A 10 2.79 9.44 -6.53
C ILE A 10 3.72 8.24 -6.60
N LEU A 11 3.59 7.31 -5.67
CA LEU A 11 4.43 6.13 -5.64
C LEU A 11 4.23 5.26 -6.88
N LEU A 12 2.98 5.14 -7.32
CA LEU A 12 2.64 4.38 -8.53
C LEU A 12 3.34 4.98 -9.76
N ASN A 13 3.34 6.30 -9.87
CA ASN A 13 3.97 6.99 -11.00
C ASN A 13 5.49 6.90 -10.97
N GLU A 14 6.08 6.83 -9.77
CA GLU A 14 7.53 6.74 -9.61
C GLU A 14 8.07 5.32 -9.71
N SER A 15 7.21 4.33 -9.56
CA SER A 15 7.62 2.93 -9.57
C SER A 15 7.53 2.35 -10.98
N SER A 16 8.39 1.39 -11.30
CA SER A 16 8.27 0.68 -12.56
C SER A 16 7.11 -0.31 -12.47
N SER A 17 6.50 -0.62 -13.60
CA SER A 17 5.36 -1.54 -13.65
C SER A 17 5.73 -2.97 -13.19
N ASP A 18 7.01 -3.28 -13.12
CA ASP A 18 7.50 -4.59 -12.69
C ASP A 18 7.77 -4.65 -11.20
N SER A 19 7.71 -3.52 -10.49
CA SER A 19 8.08 -3.50 -9.08
C SER A 19 6.96 -4.06 -8.21
N THR A 20 7.35 -4.66 -7.08
CA THR A 20 6.40 -5.13 -6.08
C THR A 20 5.59 -3.96 -5.52
N PHE A 21 6.23 -2.81 -5.33
CA PHE A 21 5.56 -1.63 -4.81
C PHE A 21 4.49 -1.12 -5.77
N TYR A 22 4.76 -1.17 -7.07
CA TYR A 22 3.77 -0.81 -8.07
C TYR A 22 2.52 -1.69 -7.92
N HIS A 23 2.72 -2.99 -7.82
CA HIS A 23 1.64 -3.96 -7.67
C HIS A 23 0.83 -3.70 -6.39
N ILE A 24 1.51 -3.45 -5.28
CA ILE A 24 0.85 -3.17 -4.00
C ILE A 24 0.04 -1.88 -4.11
N ALA A 25 0.62 -0.82 -4.65
CA ALA A 25 -0.06 0.45 -4.81
C ALA A 25 -1.31 0.32 -5.65
N LEU A 26 -1.21 -0.39 -6.77
CA LEU A 26 -2.35 -0.62 -7.66
C LEU A 26 -3.45 -1.40 -6.96
N THR A 27 -3.08 -2.46 -6.24
CA THR A 27 -4.05 -3.28 -5.50
C THR A 27 -4.75 -2.45 -4.44
N MET A 28 -4.03 -1.62 -3.71
CA MET A 28 -4.62 -0.77 -2.69
C MET A 28 -5.57 0.27 -3.28
N LEU A 29 -5.19 0.87 -4.41
CA LEU A 29 -6.07 1.84 -5.08
C LEU A 29 -7.37 1.19 -5.54
N GLN A 30 -7.31 -0.05 -5.98
CA GLN A 30 -8.49 -0.79 -6.43
C GLN A 30 -9.40 -1.22 -5.27
N ASN A 31 -8.89 -1.20 -4.04
CA ASN A 31 -9.60 -1.70 -2.87
C ASN A 31 -9.62 -0.69 -1.72
N MET A 32 -9.62 0.61 -2.04
CA MET A 32 -9.53 1.67 -1.03
C MET A 32 -10.61 1.54 0.05
N GLU A 33 -11.82 1.19 -0.33
CA GLU A 33 -12.91 1.07 0.62
C GLU A 33 -12.70 -0.06 1.62
N LEU A 34 -12.02 -1.12 1.20
CA LEU A 34 -11.77 -2.28 2.05
C LEU A 34 -10.62 -2.03 3.01
N LEU A 35 -9.69 -1.15 2.67
CA LEU A 35 -8.48 -0.93 3.49
C LEU A 35 -8.82 -0.51 4.92
N HIS A 36 -9.91 0.19 5.12
CA HIS A 36 -10.30 0.67 6.46
C HIS A 36 -10.63 -0.46 7.43
N SER A 37 -11.04 -1.61 6.90
CA SER A 37 -11.44 -2.73 7.74
C SER A 37 -10.44 -3.88 7.72
N LEU A 38 -9.31 -3.73 7.01
CA LEU A 38 -8.32 -4.79 6.89
C LEU A 38 -7.17 -4.60 7.86
N ALA A 39 -6.76 -5.70 8.51
CA ALA A 39 -5.52 -5.72 9.27
C ALA A 39 -4.34 -5.90 8.33
N ILE A 40 -3.11 -5.64 8.82
CA ILE A 40 -1.91 -5.75 7.99
C ILE A 40 -1.76 -7.14 7.35
N ASN A 41 -2.13 -8.20 8.08
CA ASN A 41 -2.10 -9.57 7.55
C ASN A 41 -3.01 -9.71 6.34
N GLU A 42 -4.19 -9.15 6.42
CA GLU A 42 -5.18 -9.22 5.37
C GLU A 42 -4.76 -8.43 4.15
N VAL A 43 -4.15 -7.28 4.37
CA VAL A 43 -3.62 -6.46 3.26
C VAL A 43 -2.47 -7.20 2.57
N ALA A 44 -1.59 -7.85 3.34
CA ALA A 44 -0.51 -8.63 2.77
C ALA A 44 -1.04 -9.79 1.92
N ASP A 45 -2.07 -10.48 2.40
CA ASP A 45 -2.70 -11.55 1.64
C ASP A 45 -3.35 -11.03 0.37
N LEU A 46 -4.03 -9.90 0.46
CA LEU A 46 -4.68 -9.28 -0.69
C LEU A 46 -3.66 -8.92 -1.78
N CYS A 47 -2.48 -8.46 -1.37
CA CYS A 47 -1.41 -8.09 -2.30
C CYS A 47 -0.49 -9.27 -2.64
N SER A 48 -0.70 -10.43 -2.04
CA SER A 48 0.13 -11.62 -2.25
C SER A 48 1.59 -11.41 -1.87
N VAL A 49 1.82 -10.70 -0.77
CA VAL A 49 3.17 -10.42 -0.26
C VAL A 49 3.22 -10.68 1.25
N SER A 50 4.42 -10.61 1.83
CA SER A 50 4.59 -10.78 3.27
C SER A 50 4.26 -9.50 4.03
N LYS A 51 4.01 -9.64 5.34
CA LYS A 51 3.80 -8.47 6.20
C LYS A 51 5.00 -7.53 6.20
N SER A 52 6.20 -8.10 6.15
CA SER A 52 7.42 -7.29 6.08
C SER A 52 7.44 -6.40 4.86
N THR A 53 6.98 -6.91 3.73
CA THR A 53 6.91 -6.15 2.48
C THR A 53 5.90 -5.01 2.61
N ILE A 54 4.76 -5.26 3.23
CA ILE A 54 3.75 -4.22 3.47
C ILE A 54 4.31 -3.14 4.39
N SER A 55 5.04 -3.53 5.44
CA SER A 55 5.67 -2.56 6.34
C SER A 55 6.65 -1.65 5.61
N LYS A 56 7.47 -2.22 4.73
CA LYS A 56 8.40 -1.44 3.91
C LYS A 56 7.65 -0.49 2.98
N PHE A 57 6.57 -0.97 2.38
CA PHE A 57 5.75 -0.17 1.48
C PHE A 57 5.15 1.03 2.23
N ILE A 58 4.62 0.80 3.42
CA ILE A 58 4.00 1.84 4.23
C ILE A 58 5.02 2.92 4.61
N ARG A 59 6.25 2.52 4.94
CA ARG A 59 7.32 3.48 5.20
C ARG A 59 7.70 4.26 3.95
N ALA A 60 7.67 3.63 2.80
CA ALA A 60 7.92 4.31 1.53
C ALA A 60 6.87 5.37 1.24
N LEU A 61 5.65 5.18 1.74
CA LEU A 61 4.58 6.17 1.63
C LEU A 61 4.74 7.33 2.61
N GLY A 62 5.64 7.20 3.59
CA GLY A 62 5.88 8.25 4.57
C GLY A 62 5.21 8.05 5.92
N TYR A 63 4.64 6.87 6.17
CA TYR A 63 4.07 6.53 7.47
C TYR A 63 5.10 5.76 8.29
N GLU A 64 5.03 5.91 9.62
CA GLU A 64 5.97 5.20 10.50
C GLU A 64 5.62 3.72 10.62
N ASP A 65 4.34 3.40 10.69
CA ASP A 65 3.86 2.04 10.81
C ASP A 65 2.44 1.90 10.27
N TYR A 66 1.93 0.69 10.31
CA TYR A 66 0.60 0.40 9.79
C TYR A 66 -0.51 1.09 10.60
N ALA A 67 -0.31 1.25 11.89
CA ALA A 67 -1.32 1.89 12.74
C ALA A 67 -1.54 3.35 12.31
N GLU A 68 -0.50 4.02 11.83
CA GLU A 68 -0.60 5.37 11.30
C GLU A 68 -1.24 5.41 9.91
N PHE A 69 -1.07 4.33 9.18
CA PHE A 69 -1.64 4.17 7.86
C PHE A 69 -3.17 4.06 7.94
#